data_2fececf7c6f1e953030943612326c01a
#
_entry.id   2fececf7c6f1e953030943612326c01a
#
_cell.length_a   1.000
_cell.length_b   1.000
_cell.length_c   1.000
_cell.angle_alpha   90.00
_cell.angle_beta   90.00
_cell.angle_gamma   90.00
#
_symmetry.space_group_name_H-M   'P 1'
#
loop_
_entity.id
_entity.type
_entity.pdbx_description
1 polymer ?
#
loop_
_entity_poly.entity_id
_entity_poly.type
_entity_poly.pdbx_seq_one_letter_code
_entity_poly.pdbx_strand_id
1 'polypeptide(L)'
;MMLYICSSWKKNKKQLELKTRLFLTKMNKKTIAMLGAGSWGTAVAIHLAKIGHKTLLWGHNPQHVALMAEQHSNPAYLPGIPFPENLIPSDDLIECVQSADYVIIAVPSHAFAEIINKIPKPTQGLAWLTKGVDPASHQLLSQLVASRFGVDFPIAVISGPSFAKEVARFLPTALTLASNNTNYQKKMHQLFHHDNIRVYLSDDLIGVQLCGAVKNILAIACGISDGLGYGANAKAALITRGLAEMTRLGLSMGARQDTFLGLAGVGDLVLTCTDDQSRNRRFGLLLGREVPIPEAEHQIGQVVEGKHNAAQICAIANKNKVEMPICEQINALLHGIVHAQQAVSNLMSRPAKEE
;
A
#
# COMPACT_ATOMS: atom_id res chain seq x y z
N MET A 1 -27.07 -38.78 1.27
CA MET A 1 -26.92 -37.37 1.71
C MET A 1 -25.63 -36.69 1.15
N MET A 2 -24.46 -37.32 1.18
CA MET A 2 -23.20 -36.73 0.64
C MET A 2 -23.19 -36.47 -0.88
N LEU A 3 -23.85 -37.31 -1.69
CA LEU A 3 -23.94 -37.13 -3.15
C LEU A 3 -24.82 -35.93 -3.58
N TYR A 4 -25.82 -35.54 -2.79
CA TYR A 4 -26.68 -34.37 -3.05
C TYR A 4 -25.98 -33.04 -2.78
N ILE A 5 -25.09 -32.98 -1.76
CA ILE A 5 -24.30 -31.80 -1.42
C ILE A 5 -23.23 -31.54 -2.50
N CYS A 6 -22.61 -32.60 -3.01
CA CYS A 6 -21.57 -32.49 -4.05
C CYS A 6 -22.15 -32.04 -5.41
N SER A 7 -23.39 -32.46 -5.77
CA SER A 7 -24.04 -32.06 -7.01
C SER A 7 -24.53 -30.58 -6.95
N SER A 8 -25.02 -30.15 -5.81
CA SER A 8 -25.43 -28.76 -5.56
C SER A 8 -24.22 -27.81 -5.61
N TRP A 9 -23.09 -28.22 -5.06
CA TRP A 9 -21.85 -27.43 -5.05
C TRP A 9 -21.26 -27.28 -6.47
N LYS A 10 -21.29 -28.37 -7.27
CA LYS A 10 -20.87 -28.33 -8.70
C LYS A 10 -21.78 -27.47 -9.57
N LYS A 11 -23.11 -27.50 -9.34
CA LYS A 11 -24.06 -26.63 -10.01
C LYS A 11 -23.86 -25.15 -9.68
N ASN A 12 -23.67 -24.84 -8.40
CA ASN A 12 -23.40 -23.47 -7.96
C ASN A 12 -22.07 -22.93 -8.52
N LYS A 13 -21.02 -23.76 -8.57
CA LYS A 13 -19.73 -23.39 -9.16
C LYS A 13 -19.87 -23.08 -10.66
N LYS A 14 -20.58 -23.93 -11.41
CA LYS A 14 -20.81 -23.72 -12.85
C LYS A 14 -21.68 -22.50 -13.15
N GLN A 15 -22.65 -22.20 -12.28
CA GLN A 15 -23.53 -21.03 -12.38
C GLN A 15 -22.78 -19.73 -12.01
N LEU A 16 -21.87 -19.81 -11.06
CA LEU A 16 -20.96 -18.72 -10.71
C LEU A 16 -19.96 -18.44 -11.84
N GLU A 17 -19.35 -19.47 -12.41
CA GLU A 17 -18.46 -19.37 -13.58
C GLU A 17 -19.17 -18.79 -14.81
N LEU A 18 -20.44 -19.16 -15.04
CA LEU A 18 -21.24 -18.61 -16.14
C LEU A 18 -21.61 -17.13 -15.92
N LYS A 19 -21.97 -16.76 -14.68
CA LYS A 19 -22.24 -15.36 -14.31
C LYS A 19 -20.98 -14.51 -14.44
N THR A 20 -19.84 -15.01 -13.98
CA THR A 20 -18.54 -14.35 -14.13
C THR A 20 -18.15 -14.19 -15.60
N ARG A 21 -18.34 -15.23 -16.44
CA ARG A 21 -18.11 -15.14 -17.89
C ARG A 21 -19.04 -14.14 -18.58
N LEU A 22 -20.32 -14.12 -18.26
CA LEU A 22 -21.30 -13.16 -18.80
C LEU A 22 -21.01 -11.72 -18.35
N PHE A 23 -20.51 -11.54 -17.14
CA PHE A 23 -20.09 -10.24 -16.61
C PHE A 23 -18.82 -9.75 -17.31
N LEU A 24 -17.82 -10.62 -17.48
CA LEU A 24 -16.56 -10.33 -18.17
C LEU A 24 -16.78 -10.01 -19.68
N THR A 25 -17.78 -10.60 -20.33
CA THR A 25 -18.14 -10.27 -21.73
C THR A 25 -18.83 -8.92 -21.89
N LYS A 26 -19.42 -8.35 -20.83
CA LYS A 26 -20.05 -7.01 -20.85
C LYS A 26 -19.11 -5.87 -20.41
N MET A 27 -17.94 -6.18 -19.87
CA MET A 27 -16.99 -5.16 -19.47
C MET A 27 -16.26 -4.57 -20.68
N ASN A 28 -16.27 -3.25 -20.78
CA ASN A 28 -15.47 -2.53 -21.77
C ASN A 28 -13.98 -2.71 -21.40
N LYS A 29 -13.29 -3.64 -22.10
CA LYS A 29 -11.87 -3.96 -21.86
C LYS A 29 -11.03 -2.68 -21.99
N LYS A 30 -10.16 -2.45 -21.00
CA LYS A 30 -9.29 -1.28 -20.93
C LYS A 30 -7.83 -1.69 -20.99
N THR A 31 -6.97 -0.79 -21.46
CA THR A 31 -5.52 -0.91 -21.31
C THR A 31 -5.09 -0.14 -20.06
N ILE A 32 -4.34 -0.78 -19.19
CA ILE A 32 -3.89 -0.22 -17.91
C ILE A 32 -2.37 -0.25 -17.85
N ALA A 33 -1.76 0.90 -17.60
CA ALA A 33 -0.35 0.97 -17.24
C ALA A 33 -0.20 0.87 -15.72
N MET A 34 0.39 -0.23 -15.25
CA MET A 34 0.81 -0.41 -13.86
C MET A 34 2.29 -0.07 -13.76
N LEU A 35 2.61 1.09 -13.19
CA LEU A 35 3.98 1.59 -13.09
C LEU A 35 4.60 1.16 -11.77
N GLY A 36 5.39 0.10 -11.81
CA GLY A 36 6.08 -0.48 -10.66
C GLY A 36 5.83 -1.97 -10.52
N ALA A 37 6.82 -2.78 -10.88
CA ALA A 37 6.80 -4.25 -10.82
C ALA A 37 7.27 -4.81 -9.47
N GLY A 38 6.97 -4.12 -8.36
CA GLY A 38 7.12 -4.64 -7.00
C GLY A 38 5.99 -5.63 -6.64
N SER A 39 6.03 -6.20 -5.43
CA SER A 39 5.03 -7.20 -4.99
C SER A 39 3.60 -6.71 -5.15
N TRP A 40 3.32 -5.48 -4.68
CA TRP A 40 1.97 -4.93 -4.69
C TRP A 40 1.48 -4.53 -6.09
N GLY A 41 2.32 -3.84 -6.88
CA GLY A 41 1.99 -3.50 -8.27
C GLY A 41 1.76 -4.75 -9.12
N THR A 42 2.61 -5.78 -8.98
CA THR A 42 2.44 -7.07 -9.67
C THR A 42 1.13 -7.77 -9.26
N ALA A 43 0.80 -7.78 -7.97
CA ALA A 43 -0.43 -8.43 -7.50
C ALA A 43 -1.70 -7.78 -8.07
N VAL A 44 -1.74 -6.44 -8.09
CA VAL A 44 -2.86 -5.68 -8.68
C VAL A 44 -2.88 -5.83 -10.21
N ALA A 45 -1.72 -5.83 -10.87
CA ALA A 45 -1.63 -6.07 -12.32
C ALA A 45 -2.19 -7.45 -12.70
N ILE A 46 -1.84 -8.50 -11.95
CA ILE A 46 -2.40 -9.85 -12.12
C ILE A 46 -3.93 -9.83 -11.93
N HIS A 47 -4.41 -9.14 -10.88
CA HIS A 47 -5.84 -9.04 -10.63
C HIS A 47 -6.57 -8.38 -11.80
N LEU A 48 -6.11 -7.21 -12.25
CA LEU A 48 -6.72 -6.46 -13.35
C LEU A 48 -6.67 -7.25 -14.69
N ALA A 49 -5.58 -7.94 -14.93
CA ALA A 49 -5.46 -8.80 -16.12
C ALA A 49 -6.44 -9.99 -16.05
N LYS A 50 -6.57 -10.69 -14.93
CA LYS A 50 -7.51 -11.82 -14.77
C LYS A 50 -8.97 -11.43 -14.94
N ILE A 51 -9.36 -10.21 -14.60
CA ILE A 51 -10.71 -9.71 -14.86
C ILE A 51 -10.91 -9.18 -16.29
N GLY A 52 -9.89 -9.31 -17.15
CA GLY A 52 -10.01 -9.14 -18.60
C GLY A 52 -9.41 -7.86 -19.18
N HIS A 53 -8.77 -7.01 -18.36
CA HIS A 53 -8.07 -5.81 -18.85
C HIS A 53 -6.70 -6.14 -19.42
N LYS A 54 -6.27 -5.49 -20.52
CA LYS A 54 -4.88 -5.53 -20.95
C LYS A 54 -4.05 -4.72 -19.94
N THR A 55 -3.05 -5.34 -19.32
CA THR A 55 -2.25 -4.70 -18.29
C THR A 55 -0.78 -4.68 -18.67
N LEU A 56 -0.23 -3.49 -18.81
CA LEU A 56 1.19 -3.25 -19.06
C LEU A 56 1.86 -3.05 -17.70
N LEU A 57 2.74 -3.98 -17.31
CA LEU A 57 3.46 -3.93 -16.03
C LEU A 57 4.85 -3.36 -16.27
N TRP A 58 5.02 -2.08 -15.99
CA TRP A 58 6.30 -1.43 -16.14
C TRP A 58 7.26 -1.71 -14.97
N GLY A 59 8.49 -2.06 -15.28
CA GLY A 59 9.61 -2.21 -14.35
C GLY A 59 10.81 -1.38 -14.80
N HIS A 60 11.53 -0.75 -13.87
CA HIS A 60 12.68 0.12 -14.17
C HIS A 60 13.95 -0.64 -14.56
N ASN A 61 14.03 -1.94 -14.27
CA ASN A 61 15.19 -2.77 -14.55
C ASN A 61 14.90 -3.69 -15.77
N PRO A 62 15.56 -3.46 -16.93
CA PRO A 62 15.32 -4.24 -18.16
C PRO A 62 15.57 -5.73 -17.98
N GLN A 63 16.61 -6.14 -17.21
CA GLN A 63 16.90 -7.55 -16.98
C GLN A 63 15.80 -8.23 -16.18
N HIS A 64 15.24 -7.54 -15.17
CA HIS A 64 14.11 -8.04 -14.41
C HIS A 64 12.84 -8.14 -15.27
N VAL A 65 12.61 -7.16 -16.16
CA VAL A 65 11.48 -7.18 -17.10
C VAL A 65 11.60 -8.35 -18.08
N ALA A 66 12.79 -8.56 -18.67
CA ALA A 66 13.06 -9.69 -19.56
C ALA A 66 12.80 -11.05 -18.85
N LEU A 67 13.26 -11.19 -17.60
CA LEU A 67 13.02 -12.38 -16.80
C LEU A 67 11.52 -12.62 -16.52
N MET A 68 10.78 -11.55 -16.22
CA MET A 68 9.33 -11.64 -16.03
C MET A 68 8.60 -12.06 -17.30
N ALA A 69 9.03 -11.57 -18.46
CA ALA A 69 8.45 -11.93 -19.75
C ALA A 69 8.74 -13.40 -20.11
N GLU A 70 9.99 -13.87 -19.90
CA GLU A 70 10.39 -15.25 -20.16
C GLU A 70 9.67 -16.25 -19.25
N GLN A 71 9.59 -15.95 -17.96
CA GLN A 71 9.01 -16.87 -16.96
C GLN A 71 7.50 -16.73 -16.78
N HIS A 72 6.87 -15.76 -17.45
CA HIS A 72 5.46 -15.43 -17.24
C HIS A 72 5.08 -15.31 -15.76
N SER A 73 5.97 -14.71 -14.94
CA SER A 73 5.82 -14.54 -13.49
C SER A 73 6.77 -13.48 -12.98
N ASN A 74 6.60 -13.06 -11.70
CA ASN A 74 7.56 -12.17 -11.03
C ASN A 74 8.27 -12.93 -9.90
N PRO A 75 9.33 -13.69 -10.17
CA PRO A 75 9.97 -14.54 -9.16
C PRO A 75 10.65 -13.75 -8.04
N ALA A 76 11.12 -12.53 -8.31
CA ALA A 76 11.80 -11.70 -7.33
C ALA A 76 10.85 -11.12 -6.28
N TYR A 77 9.64 -10.71 -6.68
CA TYR A 77 8.74 -9.96 -5.81
C TYR A 77 7.44 -10.70 -5.48
N LEU A 78 7.01 -11.65 -6.31
CA LEU A 78 5.77 -12.41 -6.11
C LEU A 78 5.91 -13.86 -6.63
N PRO A 79 6.82 -14.66 -6.05
CA PRO A 79 7.11 -16.00 -6.52
C PRO A 79 5.91 -16.93 -6.49
N GLY A 80 5.84 -17.85 -7.46
CA GLY A 80 4.85 -18.91 -7.52
C GLY A 80 3.46 -18.48 -8.02
N ILE A 81 3.32 -17.29 -8.60
CA ILE A 81 2.06 -16.81 -9.17
C ILE A 81 2.26 -16.48 -10.64
N PRO A 82 1.65 -17.24 -11.58
CA PRO A 82 1.82 -17.02 -13.02
C PRO A 82 1.04 -15.79 -13.49
N PHE A 83 1.55 -15.16 -14.54
CA PHE A 83 0.87 -14.05 -15.21
C PHE A 83 -0.26 -14.55 -16.11
N PRO A 84 -1.41 -13.86 -16.15
CA PRO A 84 -2.39 -14.02 -17.21
C PRO A 84 -1.82 -13.58 -18.57
N GLU A 85 -2.33 -14.15 -19.68
CA GLU A 85 -1.85 -13.86 -21.05
C GLU A 85 -1.91 -12.37 -21.43
N ASN A 86 -2.85 -11.62 -20.86
CA ASN A 86 -3.05 -10.19 -21.11
C ASN A 86 -2.28 -9.26 -20.15
N LEU A 87 -1.42 -9.81 -19.28
CA LEU A 87 -0.43 -9.07 -18.52
C LEU A 87 0.91 -9.10 -19.27
N ILE A 88 1.40 -7.93 -19.64
CA ILE A 88 2.59 -7.76 -20.48
C ILE A 88 3.63 -6.95 -19.69
N PRO A 89 4.76 -7.54 -19.28
CA PRO A 89 5.88 -6.79 -18.73
C PRO A 89 6.49 -5.85 -19.78
N SER A 90 6.90 -4.65 -19.37
CA SER A 90 7.55 -3.65 -20.22
C SER A 90 8.56 -2.81 -19.44
N ASP A 91 9.65 -2.40 -20.06
CA ASP A 91 10.62 -1.45 -19.53
C ASP A 91 10.50 -0.05 -20.18
N ASP A 92 9.62 0.10 -21.19
CA ASP A 92 9.32 1.39 -21.78
C ASP A 92 8.21 2.12 -21.01
N LEU A 93 8.63 3.09 -20.17
CA LEU A 93 7.74 3.90 -19.35
C LEU A 93 6.77 4.75 -20.19
N ILE A 94 7.29 5.35 -21.26
CA ILE A 94 6.54 6.31 -22.07
C ILE A 94 5.49 5.58 -22.91
N GLU A 95 5.88 4.47 -23.56
CA GLU A 95 4.95 3.65 -24.32
C GLU A 95 3.82 3.10 -23.42
N CYS A 96 4.15 2.62 -22.21
CA CYS A 96 3.14 2.17 -21.24
C CYS A 96 2.10 3.24 -20.96
N VAL A 97 2.54 4.49 -20.71
CA VAL A 97 1.62 5.59 -20.36
C VAL A 97 0.79 6.06 -21.55
N GLN A 98 1.42 6.15 -22.74
CA GLN A 98 0.75 6.65 -23.95
C GLN A 98 -0.29 5.68 -24.51
N SER A 99 -0.06 4.38 -24.37
CA SER A 99 -0.97 3.34 -24.86
C SER A 99 -2.10 2.99 -23.87
N ALA A 100 -2.08 3.53 -22.64
CA ALA A 100 -3.03 3.16 -21.59
C ALA A 100 -4.27 4.07 -21.52
N ASP A 101 -5.44 3.47 -21.26
CA ASP A 101 -6.64 4.20 -20.84
C ASP A 101 -6.48 4.75 -19.41
N TYR A 102 -5.81 4.00 -18.53
CA TYR A 102 -5.59 4.36 -17.13
C TYR A 102 -4.16 4.09 -16.70
N VAL A 103 -3.61 5.02 -15.93
CA VAL A 103 -2.25 4.93 -15.36
C VAL A 103 -2.33 4.80 -13.85
N ILE A 104 -1.67 3.78 -13.31
CA ILE A 104 -1.63 3.47 -11.88
C ILE A 104 -0.18 3.34 -11.43
N ILE A 105 0.25 4.15 -10.46
CA ILE A 105 1.63 4.10 -9.92
C ILE A 105 1.66 3.17 -8.69
N ALA A 106 2.65 2.27 -8.65
CA ALA A 106 2.89 1.34 -7.56
C ALA A 106 4.39 1.24 -7.20
N VAL A 107 5.15 2.30 -7.44
CA VAL A 107 6.55 2.39 -7.03
C VAL A 107 6.69 2.74 -5.55
N PRO A 108 7.85 2.52 -4.92
CA PRO A 108 8.14 3.05 -3.60
C PRO A 108 8.02 4.58 -3.54
N SER A 109 7.70 5.12 -2.34
CA SER A 109 7.44 6.56 -2.17
C SER A 109 8.60 7.45 -2.61
N HIS A 110 9.84 7.02 -2.40
CA HIS A 110 11.04 7.76 -2.80
C HIS A 110 11.23 7.85 -4.32
N ALA A 111 10.65 6.93 -5.10
CA ALA A 111 10.72 6.96 -6.56
C ALA A 111 9.53 7.67 -7.22
N PHE A 112 8.50 8.04 -6.45
CA PHE A 112 7.24 8.57 -6.99
C PHE A 112 7.44 9.90 -7.74
N ALA A 113 8.19 10.83 -7.14
CA ALA A 113 8.47 12.14 -7.75
C ALA A 113 9.21 12.01 -9.09
N GLU A 114 10.18 11.11 -9.17
CA GLU A 114 10.91 10.82 -10.42
C GLU A 114 9.96 10.32 -11.52
N ILE A 115 9.07 9.38 -11.18
CA ILE A 115 8.12 8.82 -12.15
C ILE A 115 7.16 9.89 -12.67
N ILE A 116 6.52 10.68 -11.81
CA ILE A 116 5.58 11.70 -12.27
C ILE A 116 6.25 12.80 -13.12
N ASN A 117 7.54 13.04 -12.92
CA ASN A 117 8.30 14.01 -13.71
C ASN A 117 8.67 13.47 -15.11
N LYS A 118 8.84 12.15 -15.25
CA LYS A 118 9.22 11.49 -16.51
C LYS A 118 8.02 11.21 -17.42
N ILE A 119 6.84 10.96 -16.86
CA ILE A 119 5.68 10.58 -17.65
C ILE A 119 4.98 11.78 -18.31
N PRO A 120 4.42 11.61 -19.51
CA PRO A 120 3.49 12.57 -20.08
C PRO A 120 2.22 12.66 -19.21
N LYS A 121 1.50 13.78 -19.30
CA LYS A 121 0.24 13.97 -18.55
C LYS A 121 -0.81 12.92 -18.96
N PRO A 122 -1.26 12.02 -18.07
CA PRO A 122 -2.28 11.04 -18.41
C PRO A 122 -3.62 11.71 -18.75
N THR A 123 -4.33 11.21 -19.75
CA THR A 123 -5.55 11.85 -20.29
C THR A 123 -6.76 11.77 -19.38
N GLN A 124 -6.90 10.67 -18.62
CA GLN A 124 -8.08 10.42 -17.77
C GLN A 124 -7.89 10.84 -16.31
N GLY A 125 -6.64 10.95 -15.86
CA GLY A 125 -6.25 11.14 -14.48
C GLY A 125 -5.16 10.15 -14.06
N LEU A 126 -4.71 10.22 -12.83
CA LEU A 126 -3.66 9.38 -12.27
C LEU A 126 -4.13 8.71 -10.98
N ALA A 127 -3.94 7.40 -10.87
CA ALA A 127 -4.14 6.67 -9.62
C ALA A 127 -2.81 6.17 -9.05
N TRP A 128 -2.76 5.87 -7.75
CA TRP A 128 -1.61 5.22 -7.16
C TRP A 128 -1.95 4.31 -5.99
N LEU A 129 -1.07 3.34 -5.79
CA LEU A 129 -1.07 2.36 -4.71
C LEU A 129 0.06 2.62 -3.71
N THR A 130 0.95 3.55 -4.01
CA THR A 130 2.12 3.94 -3.23
C THR A 130 1.69 4.46 -1.86
N LYS A 131 2.31 3.93 -0.80
CA LYS A 131 2.04 4.28 0.59
C LYS A 131 3.26 5.01 1.17
N GLY A 132 3.15 6.32 1.36
CA GLY A 132 4.24 7.14 1.86
C GLY A 132 4.07 8.61 1.50
N VAL A 133 5.11 9.37 1.78
CA VAL A 133 5.24 10.79 1.47
C VAL A 133 6.54 11.03 0.71
N ASP A 134 6.65 12.16 0.04
CA ASP A 134 7.87 12.51 -0.69
C ASP A 134 9.03 12.80 0.26
N PRO A 135 10.19 12.14 0.11
CA PRO A 135 11.32 12.33 1.01
C PRO A 135 12.01 13.70 0.88
N ALA A 136 11.94 14.33 -0.28
CA ALA A 136 12.62 15.59 -0.54
C ALA A 136 11.83 16.81 -0.03
N SER A 137 10.51 16.84 -0.30
CA SER A 137 9.65 17.97 0.05
C SER A 137 8.83 17.76 1.32
N HIS A 138 8.78 16.53 1.86
CA HIS A 138 7.91 16.11 2.96
C HIS A 138 6.41 16.37 2.66
N GLN A 139 6.02 16.33 1.39
CA GLN A 139 4.66 16.54 0.95
C GLN A 139 3.91 15.22 0.74
N LEU A 140 2.59 15.27 0.85
CA LEU A 140 1.74 14.18 0.37
C LEU A 140 1.90 14.02 -1.15
N LEU A 141 1.82 12.79 -1.63
CA LEU A 141 1.97 12.50 -3.07
C LEU A 141 0.94 13.23 -3.93
N SER A 142 -0.25 13.48 -3.40
CA SER A 142 -1.28 14.29 -4.07
C SER A 142 -0.84 15.74 -4.34
N GLN A 143 -0.04 16.32 -3.45
CA GLN A 143 0.48 17.68 -3.62
C GLN A 143 1.55 17.72 -4.72
N LEU A 144 2.39 16.68 -4.84
CA LEU A 144 3.35 16.57 -5.94
C LEU A 144 2.63 16.47 -7.30
N VAL A 145 1.58 15.64 -7.36
CA VAL A 145 0.80 15.48 -8.60
C VAL A 145 0.09 16.78 -8.95
N ALA A 146 -0.47 17.50 -7.98
CA ALA A 146 -1.10 18.80 -8.18
C ALA A 146 -0.08 19.85 -8.69
N SER A 147 1.14 19.87 -8.14
CA SER A 147 2.21 20.75 -8.61
C SER A 147 2.63 20.45 -10.05
N ARG A 148 2.62 19.19 -10.45
CA ARG A 148 3.08 18.75 -11.78
C ARG A 148 2.01 18.87 -12.86
N PHE A 149 0.75 18.53 -12.57
CA PHE A 149 -0.33 18.41 -13.56
C PHE A 149 -1.47 19.40 -13.36
N GLY A 150 -1.48 20.12 -12.25
CA GLY A 150 -2.51 21.10 -11.87
C GLY A 150 -3.41 20.59 -10.75
N VAL A 151 -3.98 21.51 -9.96
CA VAL A 151 -4.80 21.21 -8.76
C VAL A 151 -6.11 20.48 -9.09
N ASP A 152 -6.68 20.76 -10.27
CA ASP A 152 -7.93 20.14 -10.73
C ASP A 152 -7.72 18.82 -11.49
N PHE A 153 -6.45 18.40 -11.64
CA PHE A 153 -6.14 17.13 -12.33
C PHE A 153 -6.73 15.96 -11.56
N PRO A 154 -7.52 15.07 -12.21
CA PRO A 154 -8.18 13.96 -11.53
C PRO A 154 -7.16 12.98 -10.96
N ILE A 155 -7.26 12.72 -9.66
CA ILE A 155 -6.39 11.77 -8.95
C ILE A 155 -7.19 10.79 -8.10
N ALA A 156 -6.62 9.60 -7.88
CA ALA A 156 -7.16 8.64 -6.93
C ALA A 156 -6.05 7.91 -6.17
N VAL A 157 -6.24 7.69 -4.88
CA VAL A 157 -5.40 6.83 -4.05
C VAL A 157 -6.17 5.60 -3.61
N ILE A 158 -5.54 4.43 -3.72
CA ILE A 158 -6.11 3.16 -3.28
C ILE A 158 -5.24 2.62 -2.15
N SER A 159 -5.85 2.39 -0.98
CA SER A 159 -5.19 1.89 0.21
C SER A 159 -6.11 0.94 0.99
N GLY A 160 -5.60 0.31 2.04
CA GLY A 160 -6.37 -0.60 2.90
C GLY A 160 -5.63 -1.91 3.16
N PRO A 161 -6.24 -2.82 3.94
CA PRO A 161 -5.65 -4.10 4.34
C PRO A 161 -5.49 -5.03 3.13
N SER A 162 -4.25 -5.19 2.63
CA SER A 162 -4.03 -5.88 1.35
C SER A 162 -2.61 -6.42 1.22
N PHE A 163 -2.40 -7.66 1.64
CA PHE A 163 -1.17 -8.35 1.32
C PHE A 163 -1.13 -8.79 -0.14
N ALA A 164 -0.03 -8.49 -0.82
CA ALA A 164 0.14 -8.75 -2.24
C ALA A 164 -0.12 -10.22 -2.63
N LYS A 165 0.38 -11.18 -1.82
CA LYS A 165 0.18 -12.61 -2.07
C LYS A 165 -1.29 -13.04 -2.02
N GLU A 166 -2.08 -12.41 -1.15
CA GLU A 166 -3.50 -12.71 -1.00
C GLU A 166 -4.30 -12.15 -2.17
N VAL A 167 -4.07 -10.89 -2.52
CA VAL A 167 -4.71 -10.25 -3.69
C VAL A 167 -4.41 -11.01 -4.97
N ALA A 168 -3.16 -11.40 -5.21
CA ALA A 168 -2.76 -12.14 -6.40
C ALA A 168 -3.38 -13.56 -6.46
N ARG A 169 -3.73 -14.14 -5.31
CA ARG A 169 -4.45 -15.41 -5.18
C ARG A 169 -5.97 -15.26 -5.23
N PHE A 170 -6.49 -14.07 -5.45
CA PHE A 170 -7.92 -13.78 -5.48
C PHE A 170 -8.64 -14.06 -4.16
N LEU A 171 -7.94 -13.92 -3.02
CA LEU A 171 -8.60 -13.96 -1.73
C LEU A 171 -9.42 -12.68 -1.48
N PRO A 172 -10.51 -12.77 -0.71
CA PRO A 172 -11.35 -11.62 -0.41
C PRO A 172 -10.55 -10.46 0.18
N THR A 173 -10.65 -9.29 -0.43
CA THR A 173 -9.91 -8.08 -0.03
C THR A 173 -10.85 -6.89 -0.02
N ALA A 174 -10.72 -6.01 0.96
CA ALA A 174 -11.46 -4.76 1.01
C ALA A 174 -10.49 -3.57 0.97
N LEU A 175 -10.76 -2.59 0.12
CA LEU A 175 -9.91 -1.42 -0.12
C LEU A 175 -10.71 -0.13 0.03
N THR A 176 -10.02 0.95 0.36
CA THR A 176 -10.54 2.33 0.28
C THR A 176 -9.96 3.02 -0.95
N LEU A 177 -10.82 3.71 -1.70
CA LEU A 177 -10.47 4.54 -2.84
C LEU A 177 -10.88 5.98 -2.54
N ALA A 178 -9.90 6.88 -2.40
CA ALA A 178 -10.14 8.31 -2.24
C ALA A 178 -9.75 9.07 -3.52
N SER A 179 -10.52 10.11 -3.86
CA SER A 179 -10.31 10.90 -5.08
C SER A 179 -10.77 12.35 -4.89
N ASN A 180 -10.12 13.29 -5.60
CA ASN A 180 -10.56 14.69 -5.71
C ASN A 180 -11.62 14.90 -6.81
N ASN A 181 -11.95 13.85 -7.57
CA ASN A 181 -12.86 13.94 -8.71
C ASN A 181 -13.85 12.77 -8.71
N THR A 182 -15.14 13.08 -8.56
CA THR A 182 -16.21 12.07 -8.45
C THR A 182 -16.33 11.20 -9.71
N ASN A 183 -16.13 11.75 -10.91
CA ASN A 183 -16.22 10.99 -12.15
C ASN A 183 -15.04 10.02 -12.28
N TYR A 184 -13.82 10.46 -11.95
CA TYR A 184 -12.65 9.62 -11.94
C TYR A 184 -12.74 8.54 -10.85
N GLN A 185 -13.26 8.91 -9.67
CA GLN A 185 -13.54 7.96 -8.60
C GLN A 185 -14.45 6.81 -9.05
N LYS A 186 -15.57 7.12 -9.74
CA LYS A 186 -16.48 6.11 -10.28
C LYS A 186 -15.80 5.18 -11.30
N LYS A 187 -14.95 5.74 -12.18
CA LYS A 187 -14.18 4.94 -13.15
C LYS A 187 -13.20 4.00 -12.46
N MET A 188 -12.46 4.49 -11.47
CA MET A 188 -11.53 3.67 -10.68
C MET A 188 -12.27 2.63 -9.84
N HIS A 189 -13.43 2.98 -9.26
CA HIS A 189 -14.27 2.03 -8.56
C HIS A 189 -14.69 0.89 -9.50
N GLN A 190 -15.19 1.18 -10.69
CA GLN A 190 -15.56 0.16 -11.68
C GLN A 190 -14.39 -0.73 -12.11
N LEU A 191 -13.16 -0.18 -12.10
CA LEU A 191 -11.95 -0.91 -12.45
C LEU A 191 -11.53 -1.89 -11.36
N PHE A 192 -11.70 -1.53 -10.09
CA PHE A 192 -11.20 -2.31 -8.95
C PHE A 192 -12.26 -3.15 -8.24
N HIS A 193 -13.54 -2.75 -8.29
CA HIS A 193 -14.60 -3.42 -7.54
C HIS A 193 -15.11 -4.66 -8.27
N HIS A 194 -14.76 -5.83 -7.77
CA HIS A 194 -15.10 -7.15 -8.31
C HIS A 194 -15.42 -8.15 -7.19
N ASP A 195 -15.78 -9.37 -7.55
CA ASP A 195 -16.19 -10.43 -6.63
C ASP A 195 -15.21 -10.65 -5.46
N ASN A 196 -13.91 -10.46 -5.70
CA ASN A 196 -12.85 -10.68 -4.72
C ASN A 196 -12.28 -9.38 -4.12
N ILE A 197 -12.54 -8.22 -4.73
CA ILE A 197 -12.10 -6.93 -4.20
C ILE A 197 -13.31 -6.03 -4.00
N ARG A 198 -13.62 -5.73 -2.75
CA ARG A 198 -14.63 -4.75 -2.38
C ARG A 198 -14.00 -3.38 -2.17
N VAL A 199 -14.46 -2.38 -2.92
CA VAL A 199 -13.93 -1.01 -2.84
C VAL A 199 -14.94 -0.09 -2.15
N TYR A 200 -14.48 0.62 -1.11
CA TYR A 200 -15.22 1.65 -0.41
C TYR A 200 -14.71 3.02 -0.83
N LEU A 201 -15.62 3.92 -1.13
CA LEU A 201 -15.29 5.27 -1.62
C LEU A 201 -15.07 6.23 -0.44
N SER A 202 -14.13 7.16 -0.62
CA SER A 202 -13.83 8.25 0.31
C SER A 202 -13.56 9.53 -0.47
N ASP A 203 -13.81 10.67 0.14
CA ASP A 203 -13.41 12.00 -0.33
C ASP A 203 -12.20 12.54 0.44
N ASP A 204 -11.70 11.79 1.43
CA ASP A 204 -10.56 12.16 2.27
C ASP A 204 -9.23 11.65 1.70
N LEU A 205 -8.70 12.36 0.71
CA LEU A 205 -7.38 12.07 0.15
C LEU A 205 -6.24 12.20 1.18
N ILE A 206 -6.34 13.14 2.11
CA ILE A 206 -5.30 13.40 3.10
C ILE A 206 -5.22 12.24 4.07
N GLY A 207 -6.34 11.87 4.68
CA GLY A 207 -6.40 10.80 5.67
C GLY A 207 -5.96 9.45 5.09
N VAL A 208 -6.45 9.08 3.90
CA VAL A 208 -6.08 7.82 3.26
C VAL A 208 -4.58 7.72 2.96
N GLN A 209 -3.93 8.80 2.52
CA GLN A 209 -2.48 8.83 2.29
C GLN A 209 -1.69 8.73 3.60
N LEU A 210 -2.08 9.53 4.61
CA LEU A 210 -1.42 9.51 5.92
C LEU A 210 -1.51 8.15 6.60
N CYS A 211 -2.68 7.52 6.57
CA CYS A 211 -2.85 6.16 7.08
C CYS A 211 -1.83 5.21 6.46
N GLY A 212 -1.69 5.23 5.13
CA GLY A 212 -0.75 4.37 4.41
C GLY A 212 0.72 4.62 4.77
N ALA A 213 1.10 5.89 5.04
CA ALA A 213 2.47 6.26 5.39
C ALA A 213 2.82 5.90 6.84
N VAL A 214 1.97 6.32 7.80
CA VAL A 214 2.24 6.20 9.23
C VAL A 214 2.17 4.75 9.73
N LYS A 215 1.21 3.94 9.23
CA LYS A 215 1.06 2.54 9.65
C LYS A 215 2.35 1.73 9.51
N ASN A 216 3.16 2.02 8.50
CA ASN A 216 4.39 1.30 8.23
C ASN A 216 5.46 1.56 9.32
N ILE A 217 5.48 2.76 9.89
CA ILE A 217 6.34 3.12 11.03
C ILE A 217 5.85 2.39 12.29
N LEU A 218 4.54 2.39 12.52
CA LEU A 218 3.92 1.71 13.65
C LEU A 218 4.11 0.19 13.60
N ALA A 219 4.14 -0.38 12.39
CA ALA A 219 4.45 -1.79 12.21
C ALA A 219 5.91 -2.12 12.59
N ILE A 220 6.88 -1.22 12.34
CA ILE A 220 8.24 -1.36 12.85
C ILE A 220 8.24 -1.35 14.38
N ALA A 221 7.50 -0.42 15.01
CA ALA A 221 7.39 -0.35 16.48
C ALA A 221 6.84 -1.65 17.07
N CYS A 222 5.76 -2.20 16.50
CA CYS A 222 5.19 -3.48 16.93
C CYS A 222 6.18 -4.65 16.73
N GLY A 223 6.93 -4.64 15.63
CA GLY A 223 7.98 -5.62 15.38
C GLY A 223 9.09 -5.56 16.42
N ILE A 224 9.57 -4.36 16.77
CA ILE A 224 10.59 -4.16 17.83
C ILE A 224 10.08 -4.70 19.16
N SER A 225 8.84 -4.37 19.53
CA SER A 225 8.19 -4.89 20.74
C SER A 225 8.18 -6.42 20.80
N ASP A 226 7.84 -7.07 19.68
CA ASP A 226 7.88 -8.54 19.58
C ASP A 226 9.32 -9.08 19.65
N GLY A 227 10.29 -8.39 19.04
CA GLY A 227 11.71 -8.78 19.07
C GLY A 227 12.34 -8.70 20.46
N LEU A 228 11.90 -7.75 21.27
CA LEU A 228 12.26 -7.60 22.70
C LEU A 228 11.56 -8.62 23.60
N GLY A 229 10.65 -9.45 23.07
CA GLY A 229 9.90 -10.43 23.84
C GLY A 229 8.70 -9.86 24.60
N TYR A 230 8.23 -8.67 24.27
CA TYR A 230 7.04 -8.10 24.90
C TYR A 230 5.76 -8.75 24.36
N GLY A 231 4.78 -8.90 25.25
CA GLY A 231 3.57 -9.65 24.94
C GLY A 231 2.50 -8.88 24.16
N ALA A 232 1.35 -9.52 23.97
CA ALA A 232 0.22 -9.00 23.24
C ALA A 232 -0.33 -7.67 23.83
N ASN A 233 -0.23 -7.45 25.14
CA ASN A 233 -0.66 -6.20 25.78
C ASN A 233 0.14 -4.99 25.26
N ALA A 234 1.48 -5.11 25.16
CA ALA A 234 2.32 -4.05 24.64
C ALA A 234 2.00 -3.76 23.16
N LYS A 235 1.77 -4.80 22.36
CA LYS A 235 1.37 -4.65 20.95
C LYS A 235 0.02 -3.95 20.81
N ALA A 236 -0.99 -4.33 21.61
CA ALA A 236 -2.30 -3.69 21.62
C ALA A 236 -2.17 -2.20 21.98
N ALA A 237 -1.40 -1.88 23.02
CA ALA A 237 -1.13 -0.50 23.41
C ALA A 237 -0.45 0.31 22.29
N LEU A 238 0.57 -0.25 21.62
CA LEU A 238 1.25 0.40 20.49
C LEU A 238 0.29 0.66 19.32
N ILE A 239 -0.58 -0.28 18.98
CA ILE A 239 -1.57 -0.11 17.90
C ILE A 239 -2.56 1.00 18.28
N THR A 240 -3.12 0.97 19.50
CA THR A 240 -4.10 1.97 19.96
C THR A 240 -3.48 3.36 20.04
N ARG A 241 -2.31 3.49 20.67
CA ARG A 241 -1.62 4.79 20.79
C ARG A 241 -1.10 5.30 19.45
N GLY A 242 -0.59 4.39 18.60
CA GLY A 242 -0.18 4.73 17.25
C GLY A 242 -1.34 5.21 16.37
N LEU A 243 -2.52 4.59 16.49
CA LEU A 243 -3.73 5.08 15.82
C LEU A 243 -4.10 6.49 16.29
N ALA A 244 -3.99 6.77 17.60
CA ALA A 244 -4.23 8.10 18.14
C ALA A 244 -3.23 9.15 17.61
N GLU A 245 -1.92 8.80 17.50
CA GLU A 245 -0.90 9.67 16.89
C GLU A 245 -1.26 9.98 15.43
N MET A 246 -1.54 8.93 14.65
CA MET A 246 -1.92 9.06 13.24
C MET A 246 -3.17 9.93 13.05
N THR A 247 -4.17 9.76 13.91
CA THR A 247 -5.42 10.54 13.89
C THR A 247 -5.14 12.02 14.20
N ARG A 248 -4.36 12.33 15.25
CA ARG A 248 -4.01 13.71 15.59
C ARG A 248 -3.29 14.43 14.44
N LEU A 249 -2.31 13.76 13.82
CA LEU A 249 -1.62 14.33 12.66
C LEU A 249 -2.59 14.58 11.51
N GLY A 250 -3.43 13.61 11.20
CA GLY A 250 -4.38 13.74 10.11
C GLY A 250 -5.39 14.87 10.32
N LEU A 251 -5.98 14.97 11.52
CA LEU A 251 -6.91 16.06 11.85
C LEU A 251 -6.26 17.44 11.74
N SER A 252 -5.00 17.58 12.17
CA SER A 252 -4.25 18.84 12.04
C SER A 252 -4.00 19.24 10.58
N MET A 253 -4.02 18.28 9.66
CA MET A 253 -3.85 18.49 8.23
C MET A 253 -5.19 18.57 7.47
N GLY A 254 -6.34 18.51 8.16
CA GLY A 254 -7.67 18.59 7.58
C GLY A 254 -8.26 17.25 7.12
N ALA A 255 -7.71 16.12 7.55
CA ALA A 255 -8.32 14.81 7.32
C ALA A 255 -9.55 14.59 8.21
N ARG A 256 -10.36 13.59 7.87
CA ARG A 256 -11.58 13.23 8.62
C ARG A 256 -11.29 12.13 9.63
N GLN A 257 -11.85 12.24 10.83
CA GLN A 257 -11.68 11.26 11.90
C GLN A 257 -12.13 9.85 11.47
N ASP A 258 -13.24 9.72 10.77
CA ASP A 258 -13.81 8.45 10.34
C ASP A 258 -12.85 7.64 9.43
N THR A 259 -11.97 8.33 8.70
CA THR A 259 -10.98 7.67 7.85
C THR A 259 -10.02 6.79 8.65
N PHE A 260 -9.64 7.24 9.86
CA PHE A 260 -8.70 6.52 10.72
C PHE A 260 -9.36 5.30 11.39
N LEU A 261 -10.66 5.31 11.58
CA LEU A 261 -11.44 4.19 12.10
C LEU A 261 -11.86 3.18 11.02
N GLY A 262 -11.62 3.52 9.75
CA GLY A 262 -11.97 2.72 8.58
C GLY A 262 -10.87 1.74 8.14
N LEU A 263 -11.09 1.16 6.94
CA LEU A 263 -10.17 0.19 6.32
C LEU A 263 -8.77 0.75 6.07
N ALA A 264 -8.67 1.99 5.57
CA ALA A 264 -7.37 2.62 5.31
C ALA A 264 -6.60 2.94 6.59
N GLY A 265 -7.31 3.22 7.71
CA GLY A 265 -6.76 3.50 9.02
C GLY A 265 -6.55 2.22 9.84
N VAL A 266 -7.43 1.99 10.83
CA VAL A 266 -7.30 0.87 11.78
C VAL A 266 -7.22 -0.49 11.08
N GLY A 267 -7.94 -0.71 9.99
CA GLY A 267 -7.92 -1.99 9.28
C GLY A 267 -6.52 -2.34 8.74
N ASP A 268 -5.90 -1.42 8.00
CA ASP A 268 -4.55 -1.62 7.43
C ASP A 268 -3.45 -1.56 8.50
N LEU A 269 -3.66 -0.78 9.57
CA LEU A 269 -2.75 -0.73 10.71
C LEU A 269 -2.70 -2.07 11.44
N VAL A 270 -3.84 -2.61 11.86
CA VAL A 270 -3.93 -3.89 12.57
C VAL A 270 -3.31 -5.00 11.74
N LEU A 271 -3.71 -5.14 10.46
CA LEU A 271 -3.14 -6.15 9.57
C LEU A 271 -1.62 -6.05 9.49
N THR A 272 -1.08 -4.84 9.31
CA THR A 272 0.35 -4.63 9.11
C THR A 272 1.17 -4.84 10.39
N CYS A 273 0.59 -4.55 11.56
CA CYS A 273 1.24 -4.72 12.86
C CYS A 273 1.20 -6.13 13.42
N THR A 274 0.30 -7.00 12.94
CA THR A 274 0.06 -8.31 13.57
C THR A 274 0.50 -9.51 12.73
N ASP A 275 0.68 -9.36 11.42
CA ASP A 275 0.97 -10.47 10.51
C ASP A 275 2.43 -10.46 10.01
N ASP A 276 3.03 -11.63 9.88
CA ASP A 276 4.42 -11.84 9.43
C ASP A 276 4.63 -11.59 7.92
N GLN A 277 3.57 -11.43 7.13
CA GLN A 277 3.70 -10.96 5.75
C GLN A 277 4.16 -9.49 5.69
N SER A 278 4.01 -8.72 6.79
CA SER A 278 4.47 -7.34 6.89
C SER A 278 5.99 -7.25 6.94
N ARG A 279 6.60 -6.71 5.88
CA ARG A 279 8.05 -6.43 5.83
C ARG A 279 8.47 -5.46 6.93
N ASN A 280 7.67 -4.43 7.19
CA ASN A 280 7.96 -3.43 8.24
C ASN A 280 7.96 -4.08 9.62
N ARG A 281 6.98 -4.94 9.92
CA ARG A 281 6.94 -5.67 11.19
C ARG A 281 8.14 -6.63 11.31
N ARG A 282 8.46 -7.43 10.29
CA ARG A 282 9.63 -8.32 10.30
C ARG A 282 10.94 -7.55 10.47
N PHE A 283 11.08 -6.42 9.81
CA PHE A 283 12.24 -5.55 9.98
C PHE A 283 12.36 -5.07 11.44
N GLY A 284 11.26 -4.59 12.03
CA GLY A 284 11.23 -4.20 13.44
C GLY A 284 11.56 -5.38 14.38
N LEU A 285 11.07 -6.59 14.08
CA LEU A 285 11.38 -7.81 14.85
C LEU A 285 12.91 -8.08 14.89
N LEU A 286 13.59 -7.90 13.75
CA LEU A 286 15.04 -8.05 13.67
C LEU A 286 15.75 -6.98 14.52
N LEU A 287 15.32 -5.72 14.43
CA LEU A 287 15.89 -4.63 15.23
C LEU A 287 15.69 -4.84 16.73
N GLY A 288 14.53 -5.35 17.15
CA GLY A 288 14.25 -5.72 18.55
C GLY A 288 15.12 -6.88 19.06
N ARG A 289 15.65 -7.70 18.15
CA ARG A 289 16.63 -8.76 18.41
C ARG A 289 18.08 -8.28 18.26
N GLU A 290 18.30 -6.98 18.24
CA GLU A 290 19.60 -6.35 18.10
C GLU A 290 20.36 -6.63 16.79
N VAL A 291 19.64 -7.09 15.73
CA VAL A 291 20.22 -7.23 14.39
C VAL A 291 20.53 -5.82 13.84
N PRO A 292 21.75 -5.56 13.37
CA PRO A 292 22.11 -4.26 12.78
C PRO A 292 21.21 -3.88 11.61
N ILE A 293 20.90 -2.58 11.46
CA ILE A 293 19.99 -2.07 10.41
C ILE A 293 20.38 -2.56 9.01
N PRO A 294 21.65 -2.49 8.55
CA PRO A 294 22.02 -2.95 7.20
C PRO A 294 21.79 -4.44 7.01
N GLU A 295 22.05 -5.24 8.04
CA GLU A 295 21.83 -6.69 7.99
C GLU A 295 20.32 -7.04 7.98
N ALA A 296 19.53 -6.35 8.81
CA ALA A 296 18.08 -6.50 8.83
C ALA A 296 17.46 -6.15 7.46
N GLU A 297 17.92 -5.09 6.79
CA GLU A 297 17.48 -4.75 5.42
C GLU A 297 17.85 -5.84 4.42
N HIS A 298 19.07 -6.35 4.50
CA HIS A 298 19.51 -7.46 3.63
C HIS A 298 18.65 -8.71 3.81
N GLN A 299 18.32 -9.07 5.05
CA GLN A 299 17.44 -10.21 5.34
C GLN A 299 15.99 -10.00 4.85
N ILE A 300 15.48 -8.76 4.87
CA ILE A 300 14.16 -8.45 4.30
C ILE A 300 14.19 -8.52 2.77
N GLY A 301 15.29 -8.12 2.13
CA GLY A 301 15.51 -8.22 0.67
C GLY A 301 14.60 -7.36 -0.21
N GLN A 302 13.78 -6.52 0.39
CA GLN A 302 12.84 -5.61 -0.28
C GLN A 302 12.73 -4.30 0.50
N VAL A 303 12.26 -3.23 -0.17
CA VAL A 303 12.10 -1.91 0.44
C VAL A 303 11.23 -1.95 1.70
N VAL A 304 11.74 -1.35 2.78
CA VAL A 304 11.06 -1.14 4.06
C VAL A 304 10.54 0.30 4.11
N GLU A 305 9.32 0.51 3.65
CA GLU A 305 8.70 1.85 3.53
C GLU A 305 8.68 2.63 4.86
N GLY A 306 8.44 1.95 5.98
CA GLY A 306 8.42 2.58 7.30
C GLY A 306 9.74 3.23 7.69
N LYS A 307 10.89 2.65 7.27
CA LYS A 307 12.21 3.25 7.48
C LYS A 307 12.33 4.59 6.73
N HIS A 308 11.91 4.61 5.47
CA HIS A 308 11.97 5.82 4.65
C HIS A 308 10.97 6.89 5.10
N ASN A 309 9.80 6.49 5.61
CA ASN A 309 8.76 7.43 5.99
C ASN A 309 8.96 8.05 7.39
N ALA A 310 9.78 7.47 8.27
CA ALA A 310 9.89 7.90 9.68
C ALA A 310 10.32 9.37 9.82
N ALA A 311 11.41 9.75 9.17
CA ALA A 311 11.92 11.13 9.24
C ALA A 311 10.92 12.14 8.64
N GLN A 312 10.29 11.79 7.49
CA GLN A 312 9.34 12.66 6.81
C GLN A 312 8.07 12.89 7.63
N ILE A 313 7.53 11.83 8.24
CA ILE A 313 6.35 11.96 9.11
C ILE A 313 6.67 12.79 10.35
N CYS A 314 7.85 12.61 10.97
CA CYS A 314 8.29 13.48 12.07
C CYS A 314 8.43 14.95 11.62
N ALA A 315 8.98 15.22 10.44
CA ALA A 315 9.07 16.56 9.89
C ALA A 315 7.70 17.20 9.65
N ILE A 316 6.74 16.44 9.08
CA ILE A 316 5.36 16.89 8.90
C ILE A 316 4.69 17.16 10.25
N ALA A 317 4.86 16.28 11.25
CA ALA A 317 4.32 16.43 12.59
C ALA A 317 4.84 17.69 13.27
N ASN A 318 6.15 17.94 13.22
CA ASN A 318 6.78 19.13 13.76
C ASN A 318 6.25 20.42 13.10
N LYS A 319 6.10 20.43 11.78
CA LYS A 319 5.52 21.56 11.03
C LYS A 319 4.09 21.86 11.48
N ASN A 320 3.31 20.84 11.79
CA ASN A 320 1.93 20.97 12.24
C ASN A 320 1.80 21.04 13.78
N LYS A 321 2.91 21.07 14.51
CA LYS A 321 2.96 21.14 15.99
C LYS A 321 2.20 19.97 16.66
N VAL A 322 2.32 18.77 16.10
CA VAL A 322 1.68 17.55 16.59
C VAL A 322 2.73 16.62 17.19
N GLU A 323 2.50 16.19 18.43
CA GLU A 323 3.34 15.17 19.08
C GLU A 323 3.05 13.78 18.53
N MET A 324 4.10 13.11 18.08
CA MET A 324 4.06 11.72 17.60
C MET A 324 5.14 10.86 18.28
N PRO A 325 5.04 10.64 19.61
CA PRO A 325 6.12 10.03 20.38
C PRO A 325 6.55 8.64 19.90
N ILE A 326 5.64 7.79 19.44
CA ILE A 326 6.04 6.46 18.91
C ILE A 326 6.83 6.65 17.62
N CYS A 327 6.34 7.47 16.69
CA CYS A 327 7.04 7.73 15.44
C CYS A 327 8.40 8.39 15.66
N GLU A 328 8.51 9.32 16.62
CA GLU A 328 9.77 9.98 17.02
C GLU A 328 10.79 8.99 17.58
N GLN A 329 10.38 8.06 18.47
CA GLN A 329 11.28 7.03 18.99
C GLN A 329 11.75 6.06 17.90
N ILE A 330 10.86 5.67 16.98
CA ILE A 330 11.27 4.84 15.83
C ILE A 330 12.25 5.59 14.94
N ASN A 331 11.99 6.87 14.66
CA ASN A 331 12.92 7.68 13.87
C ASN A 331 14.29 7.81 14.55
N ALA A 332 14.34 8.08 15.87
CA ALA A 332 15.57 8.15 16.64
C ALA A 332 16.36 6.82 16.62
N LEU A 333 15.65 5.69 16.75
CA LEU A 333 16.27 4.37 16.67
C LEU A 333 16.86 4.10 15.27
N LEU A 334 16.13 4.44 14.21
CA LEU A 334 16.60 4.25 12.83
C LEU A 334 17.83 5.09 12.48
N HIS A 335 18.07 6.18 13.22
CA HIS A 335 19.26 7.04 13.10
C HIS A 335 20.36 6.72 14.14
N GLY A 336 20.19 5.64 14.93
CA GLY A 336 21.17 5.21 15.92
C GLY A 336 21.30 6.13 17.15
N ILE A 337 20.31 7.01 17.38
CA ILE A 337 20.28 7.94 18.53
C ILE A 337 19.89 7.20 19.81
N VAL A 338 19.00 6.22 19.72
CA VAL A 338 18.56 5.39 20.84
C VAL A 338 18.55 3.91 20.43
N HIS A 339 18.73 3.03 21.43
CA HIS A 339 18.53 1.58 21.27
C HIS A 339 17.07 1.19 21.54
N ALA A 340 16.68 -0.03 21.18
CA ALA A 340 15.29 -0.50 21.29
C ALA A 340 14.75 -0.41 22.73
N GLN A 341 15.50 -0.87 23.73
CA GLN A 341 15.10 -0.78 25.15
C GLN A 341 14.95 0.67 25.62
N GLN A 342 15.86 1.56 25.19
CA GLN A 342 15.79 2.99 25.51
C GLN A 342 14.55 3.65 24.91
N ALA A 343 14.21 3.34 23.67
CA ALA A 343 12.99 3.84 23.03
C ALA A 343 11.73 3.47 23.82
N VAL A 344 11.63 2.22 24.31
CA VAL A 344 10.53 1.79 25.16
C VAL A 344 10.54 2.54 26.50
N SER A 345 11.70 2.66 27.16
CA SER A 345 11.82 3.42 28.42
C SER A 345 11.37 4.86 28.27
N ASN A 346 11.77 5.52 27.18
CA ASN A 346 11.36 6.90 26.87
C ASN A 346 9.82 7.01 26.71
N LEU A 347 9.18 6.03 26.05
CA LEU A 347 7.72 6.02 25.92
C LEU A 347 7.02 5.79 27.25
N MET A 348 7.52 4.88 28.09
CA MET A 348 6.92 4.52 29.37
C MET A 348 7.11 5.61 30.43
N SER A 349 8.16 6.42 30.37
CA SER A 349 8.42 7.53 31.31
C SER A 349 7.63 8.80 31.03
N ARG A 350 6.82 8.83 29.94
CA ARG A 350 5.99 10.00 29.63
C ARG A 350 4.92 10.22 30.73
N PRO A 351 4.60 11.50 31.03
CA PRO A 351 3.50 11.79 31.96
C PRO A 351 2.19 11.13 31.55
N ALA A 352 1.42 10.67 32.53
CA ALA A 352 0.07 10.17 32.25
C ALA A 352 -0.79 11.27 31.59
N LYS A 353 -1.52 10.90 30.56
CA LYS A 353 -2.50 11.76 29.88
C LYS A 353 -3.87 11.08 29.93
N GLU A 354 -4.91 11.87 29.91
CA GLU A 354 -6.28 11.36 29.68
C GLU A 354 -6.37 10.72 28.30
N GLU A 355 -7.21 9.70 28.19
CA GLU A 355 -7.40 8.93 26.95
C GLU A 355 -8.51 9.52 26.06
#